data_f7551fb606e4d088a1588b41516cc92f
#
_entry.id   f7551fb606e4d088a1588b41516cc92f
#
_cell.length_a   1.000
_cell.length_b   1.000
_cell.length_c   1.000
_cell.angle_alpha   90.00
_cell.angle_beta   90.00
_cell.angle_gamma   90.00
#
_symmetry.space_group_name_H-M   'P 1'
#
loop_
_entity.id
_entity.type
_entity.pdbx_description
1 polymer ?
#
loop_
_entity_poly.entity_id
_entity_poly.type
_entity_poly.pdbx_seq_one_letter_code
_entity_poly.pdbx_strand_id
1 'polypeptide(L)'
;MKKALILQGWYQKTTSNWYLWLKDKLEERGYTVYLPDLPTVRTDLPDWERIKKAITDLLTIDENTIVIGHSLGCLMALRLAEQFIYKTMILVSGWDFNDLTIEHQLFWKTPLDHKKITNNVKDIVCVGSNNDPYFTFDTVESMSKRLNAKTIKVKDAGHFTEAFGVMEIPTILDFI
;
A
#
# COMPACT_ATOMS: atom_id res chain seq x y z
N MET A 1 -10.40 15.26 -11.11
CA MET A 1 -8.93 15.48 -11.00
C MET A 1 -8.31 14.17 -10.56
N LYS A 2 -7.24 13.71 -11.23
CA LYS A 2 -6.54 12.47 -10.86
C LYS A 2 -5.76 12.67 -9.56
N LYS A 3 -5.95 11.79 -8.59
CA LYS A 3 -5.27 11.82 -7.29
C LYS A 3 -4.50 10.52 -7.05
N ALA A 4 -3.35 10.62 -6.40
CA ALA A 4 -2.57 9.47 -5.97
C ALA A 4 -2.20 9.62 -4.49
N LEU A 5 -2.39 8.56 -3.72
CA LEU A 5 -1.98 8.45 -2.32
C LEU A 5 -0.92 7.37 -2.18
N ILE A 6 0.27 7.74 -1.71
CA ILE A 6 1.36 6.81 -1.43
C ILE A 6 1.45 6.62 0.08
N LEU A 7 1.36 5.36 0.52
CA LEU A 7 1.36 4.95 1.92
C LEU A 7 2.64 4.17 2.24
N GLN A 8 3.49 4.76 3.07
CA GLN A 8 4.79 4.20 3.44
C GLN A 8 4.66 2.98 4.37
N GLY A 9 5.74 2.19 4.39
CA GLY A 9 5.88 1.09 5.34
C GLY A 9 6.16 1.56 6.78
N TRP A 10 6.11 0.61 7.72
CA TRP A 10 6.41 0.84 9.13
C TRP A 10 7.83 1.35 9.30
N TYR A 11 8.01 2.37 10.17
CA TYR A 11 9.25 3.12 10.39
C TYR A 11 9.86 3.81 9.15
N GLN A 12 9.20 3.76 7.99
CA GLN A 12 9.71 4.43 6.79
C GLN A 12 9.37 5.93 6.79
N LYS A 13 10.28 6.73 6.22
CA LYS A 13 10.06 8.15 5.94
C LYS A 13 9.46 8.32 4.55
N THR A 14 8.83 9.46 4.30
CA THR A 14 8.34 9.82 2.96
C THR A 14 9.46 9.97 1.94
N THR A 15 10.70 10.18 2.38
CA THR A 15 11.90 10.29 1.54
C THR A 15 12.64 8.96 1.36
N SER A 16 12.15 7.85 1.96
CA SER A 16 12.79 6.53 1.86
C SER A 16 12.41 5.81 0.57
N ASN A 17 13.23 4.86 0.17
CA ASN A 17 12.97 3.91 -0.91
C ASN A 17 12.62 4.62 -2.24
N TRP A 18 11.63 4.10 -2.94
CA TRP A 18 11.14 4.53 -4.26
C TRP A 18 10.00 5.57 -4.19
N TYR A 19 9.63 6.06 -3.00
CA TYR A 19 8.43 6.91 -2.84
C TYR A 19 8.52 8.24 -3.58
N LEU A 20 9.69 8.94 -3.49
CA LEU A 20 9.88 10.21 -4.21
C LEU A 20 9.94 9.98 -5.72
N TRP A 21 10.65 8.94 -6.18
CA TRP A 21 10.66 8.55 -7.58
C TRP A 21 9.23 8.32 -8.11
N LEU A 22 8.41 7.56 -7.37
CA LEU A 22 7.03 7.30 -7.77
C LEU A 22 6.20 8.59 -7.78
N LYS A 23 6.38 9.44 -6.77
CA LYS A 23 5.70 10.74 -6.72
C LYS A 23 5.98 11.53 -8.00
N ASP A 24 7.24 11.69 -8.39
CA ASP A 24 7.64 12.43 -9.59
C ASP A 24 7.01 11.81 -10.85
N LYS A 25 7.05 10.47 -10.99
CA LYS A 25 6.45 9.76 -12.13
C LYS A 25 4.93 9.91 -12.22
N LEU A 26 4.24 10.02 -11.09
CA LEU A 26 2.81 10.26 -11.04
C LEU A 26 2.47 11.72 -11.38
N GLU A 27 3.25 12.68 -10.89
CA GLU A 27 3.09 14.10 -11.22
C GLU A 27 3.32 14.35 -12.73
N GLU A 28 4.33 13.72 -13.34
CA GLU A 28 4.56 13.73 -14.79
C GLU A 28 3.33 13.21 -15.58
N ARG A 29 2.50 12.32 -14.99
CA ARG A 29 1.26 11.77 -15.57
C ARG A 29 0.00 12.57 -15.22
N GLY A 30 0.17 13.73 -14.57
CA GLY A 30 -0.90 14.65 -14.25
C GLY A 30 -1.72 14.28 -13.01
N TYR A 31 -1.16 13.51 -12.08
CA TYR A 31 -1.75 13.25 -10.78
C TYR A 31 -1.40 14.36 -9.78
N THR A 32 -2.35 14.73 -8.93
CA THR A 32 -2.04 15.40 -7.67
C THR A 32 -1.63 14.31 -6.67
N VAL A 33 -0.37 14.33 -6.22
CA VAL A 33 0.19 13.26 -5.39
C VAL A 33 0.24 13.66 -3.92
N TYR A 34 -0.29 12.79 -3.08
CA TYR A 34 -0.25 12.88 -1.63
C TYR A 34 0.70 11.80 -1.09
N LEU A 35 1.75 12.25 -0.43
CA LEU A 35 2.72 11.40 0.27
C LEU A 35 2.89 11.97 1.69
N PRO A 36 1.89 11.79 2.57
CA PRO A 36 1.89 12.39 3.89
C PRO A 36 2.87 11.70 4.86
N ASP A 37 3.47 12.49 5.74
CA ASP A 37 4.13 11.95 6.92
C ASP A 37 3.07 11.55 7.95
N LEU A 38 2.67 10.28 7.91
CA LEU A 38 1.53 9.78 8.68
C LEU A 38 1.85 9.65 10.18
N PRO A 39 0.91 10.02 11.07
CA PRO A 39 1.11 9.90 12.51
C PRO A 39 1.27 8.43 12.92
N THR A 40 2.05 8.18 13.95
CA THR A 40 2.28 6.86 14.57
C THR A 40 2.95 5.80 13.69
N VAL A 41 3.13 6.00 12.38
CA VAL A 41 3.79 5.01 11.50
C VAL A 41 5.23 4.72 11.94
N ARG A 42 5.90 5.69 12.57
CA ARG A 42 7.26 5.52 13.13
C ARG A 42 7.25 5.38 14.66
N THR A 43 6.29 4.62 15.17
CA THR A 43 6.21 4.22 16.59
C THR A 43 6.05 2.71 16.69
N ASP A 44 6.27 2.15 17.88
CA ASP A 44 6.12 0.71 18.13
C ASP A 44 4.67 0.24 17.99
N LEU A 45 3.70 1.16 18.07
CA LEU A 45 2.28 0.85 17.96
C LEU A 45 1.57 1.81 17.00
N PRO A 46 1.65 1.58 15.69
CA PRO A 46 0.95 2.39 14.71
C PRO A 46 -0.57 2.27 14.88
N ASP A 47 -1.25 3.43 14.98
CA ASP A 47 -2.67 3.52 15.27
C ASP A 47 -3.48 3.81 14.00
N TRP A 48 -4.24 2.83 13.54
CA TRP A 48 -5.05 2.93 12.33
C TRP A 48 -6.05 4.10 12.35
N GLU A 49 -6.74 4.34 13.48
CA GLU A 49 -7.76 5.40 13.52
C GLU A 49 -7.12 6.80 13.40
N ARG A 50 -5.96 7.00 14.01
CA ARG A 50 -5.20 8.25 13.87
C ARG A 50 -4.65 8.44 12.46
N ILE A 51 -4.13 7.37 11.86
CA ILE A 51 -3.63 7.36 10.49
C ILE A 51 -4.77 7.66 9.51
N LYS A 52 -5.90 6.95 9.64
CA LYS A 52 -7.09 7.14 8.80
C LYS A 52 -7.58 8.59 8.88
N LYS A 53 -7.70 9.14 10.09
CA LYS A 53 -8.12 10.52 10.26
C LYS A 53 -7.18 11.49 9.54
N ALA A 54 -5.87 11.34 9.67
CA ALA A 54 -4.90 12.18 8.98
C ALA A 54 -5.04 12.12 7.45
N ILE A 55 -5.30 10.92 6.90
CA ILE A 55 -5.51 10.73 5.47
C ILE A 55 -6.80 11.42 5.02
N THR A 56 -7.91 11.22 5.74
CA THR A 56 -9.23 11.77 5.36
C THR A 56 -9.34 13.28 5.57
N ASP A 57 -8.57 13.86 6.49
CA ASP A 57 -8.43 15.31 6.63
C ASP A 57 -7.64 15.93 5.47
N LEU A 58 -6.71 15.16 4.87
CA LEU A 58 -5.81 15.64 3.82
C LEU A 58 -6.45 15.61 2.43
N LEU A 59 -7.18 14.52 2.09
CA LEU A 59 -7.78 14.37 0.77
C LEU A 59 -9.13 13.64 0.82
N THR A 60 -9.99 13.99 -0.12
CA THR A 60 -11.19 13.21 -0.42
C THR A 60 -10.80 12.03 -1.32
N ILE A 61 -11.01 10.79 -0.84
CA ILE A 61 -10.81 9.57 -1.62
C ILE A 61 -12.08 9.29 -2.42
N ASP A 62 -11.94 9.10 -3.72
CA ASP A 62 -13.03 8.86 -4.68
C ASP A 62 -12.54 8.02 -5.88
N GLU A 63 -13.42 7.76 -6.83
CA GLU A 63 -13.16 6.96 -8.04
C GLU A 63 -12.05 7.49 -8.96
N ASN A 64 -11.52 8.70 -8.71
CA ASN A 64 -10.37 9.26 -9.42
C ASN A 64 -9.06 9.10 -8.64
N THR A 65 -9.11 8.43 -7.49
CA THR A 65 -7.96 8.21 -6.61
C THR A 65 -7.31 6.86 -6.91
N ILE A 66 -5.98 6.82 -6.94
CA ILE A 66 -5.20 5.59 -6.86
C ILE A 66 -4.48 5.56 -5.52
N VAL A 67 -4.37 4.38 -4.91
CA VAL A 67 -3.69 4.19 -3.63
C VAL A 67 -2.58 3.17 -3.80
N ILE A 68 -1.37 3.54 -3.42
CA ILE A 68 -0.19 2.68 -3.48
C ILE A 68 0.33 2.48 -2.07
N GLY A 69 0.32 1.24 -1.58
CA GLY A 69 0.82 0.88 -0.26
C GLY A 69 2.10 0.05 -0.34
N HIS A 70 3.02 0.28 0.59
CA HIS A 70 4.21 -0.53 0.79
C HIS A 70 4.20 -1.13 2.19
N SER A 71 4.39 -2.45 2.31
CA SER A 71 4.47 -3.13 3.62
C SER A 71 3.24 -2.81 4.49
N LEU A 72 3.38 -2.17 5.67
CA LEU A 72 2.27 -1.70 6.50
C LEU A 72 1.30 -0.78 5.74
N GLY A 73 1.80 0.00 4.76
CA GLY A 73 0.96 0.81 3.87
C GLY A 73 -0.05 -0.01 3.07
N CYS A 74 0.20 -1.31 2.85
CA CYS A 74 -0.77 -2.21 2.23
C CYS A 74 -1.98 -2.44 3.13
N LEU A 75 -1.77 -2.64 4.44
CA LEU A 75 -2.89 -2.72 5.40
C LEU A 75 -3.70 -1.42 5.45
N MET A 76 -3.03 -0.27 5.39
CA MET A 76 -3.71 1.03 5.31
C MET A 76 -4.58 1.11 4.06
N ALA A 77 -4.06 0.73 2.90
CA ALA A 77 -4.80 0.72 1.64
C ALA A 77 -6.01 -0.22 1.70
N LEU A 78 -5.84 -1.43 2.24
CA LEU A 78 -6.92 -2.40 2.43
C LEU A 78 -8.01 -1.86 3.37
N ARG A 79 -7.64 -1.25 4.49
CA ARG A 79 -8.58 -0.63 5.43
C ARG A 79 -9.32 0.58 4.85
N LEU A 80 -8.66 1.36 4.00
CA LEU A 80 -9.33 2.43 3.24
C LEU A 80 -10.34 1.85 2.24
N ALA A 81 -10.00 0.75 1.56
CA ALA A 81 -10.88 0.09 0.62
C ALA A 81 -12.17 -0.47 1.24
N GLU A 82 -12.17 -0.77 2.54
CA GLU A 82 -13.40 -1.13 3.24
C GLU A 82 -14.39 0.04 3.40
N GLN A 83 -13.94 1.29 3.20
CA GLN A 83 -14.73 2.48 3.50
C GLN A 83 -14.95 3.40 2.29
N PHE A 84 -14.02 3.38 1.33
CA PHE A 84 -14.01 4.31 0.20
C PHE A 84 -13.93 3.55 -1.13
N ILE A 85 -14.58 4.11 -2.14
CA ILE A 85 -14.45 3.66 -3.53
C ILE A 85 -13.29 4.40 -4.17
N TYR A 86 -12.38 3.68 -4.82
CA TYR A 86 -11.31 4.30 -5.58
C TYR A 86 -10.86 3.44 -6.78
N LYS A 87 -10.10 4.04 -7.68
CA LYS A 87 -9.82 3.48 -9.00
C LYS A 87 -8.89 2.27 -8.94
N THR A 88 -7.72 2.44 -8.35
CA THR A 88 -6.64 1.44 -8.40
C THR A 88 -5.98 1.32 -7.04
N MET A 89 -5.70 0.08 -6.62
CA MET A 89 -4.90 -0.25 -5.46
C MET A 89 -3.67 -1.05 -5.87
N ILE A 90 -2.49 -0.56 -5.52
CA ILE A 90 -1.22 -1.27 -5.74
C ILE A 90 -0.63 -1.60 -4.37
N LEU A 91 -0.44 -2.88 -4.09
CA LEU A 91 0.05 -3.42 -2.82
C LEU A 91 1.45 -4.01 -3.02
N VAL A 92 2.46 -3.33 -2.52
CA VAL A 92 3.87 -3.73 -2.65
C VAL A 92 4.34 -4.38 -1.36
N SER A 93 4.67 -5.67 -1.41
CA SER A 93 5.21 -6.44 -0.27
C SER A 93 4.34 -6.37 0.97
N GLY A 94 3.03 -6.61 0.82
CA GLY A 94 2.05 -6.55 1.91
C GLY A 94 1.43 -7.91 2.25
N TRP A 95 0.49 -7.85 3.19
CA TRP A 95 -0.29 -9.00 3.66
C TRP A 95 -1.72 -8.57 4.04
N ASP A 96 -2.64 -9.53 4.19
CA ASP A 96 -4.07 -9.28 4.42
C ASP A 96 -4.67 -10.18 5.52
N PHE A 97 -3.85 -10.66 6.43
CA PHE A 97 -4.26 -11.47 7.58
C PHE A 97 -3.68 -10.95 8.88
N ASN A 98 -4.33 -11.25 10.00
CA ASN A 98 -3.79 -10.90 11.31
C ASN A 98 -2.51 -11.72 11.58
N ASP A 99 -1.38 -11.03 11.62
CA ASP A 99 -0.06 -11.61 11.88
C ASP A 99 0.21 -11.85 13.38
N LEU A 100 -0.78 -11.53 14.22
CA LEU A 100 -0.77 -11.71 15.67
C LEU A 100 0.33 -10.92 16.39
N THR A 101 0.99 -9.99 15.71
CA THR A 101 1.96 -9.11 16.35
C THR A 101 1.26 -8.04 17.19
N ILE A 102 1.87 -7.67 18.30
CA ILE A 102 1.33 -6.62 19.17
C ILE A 102 1.40 -5.26 18.48
N GLU A 103 2.41 -5.07 17.64
CA GLU A 103 2.67 -3.84 16.91
C GLU A 103 1.55 -3.50 15.92
N HIS A 104 0.96 -4.51 15.28
CA HIS A 104 -0.11 -4.30 14.27
C HIS A 104 -1.52 -4.50 14.82
N GLN A 105 -1.68 -4.80 16.12
CA GLN A 105 -3.00 -5.13 16.71
C GLN A 105 -4.08 -4.07 16.49
N LEU A 106 -3.72 -2.79 16.38
CA LEU A 106 -4.68 -1.71 16.16
C LEU A 106 -5.25 -1.67 14.73
N PHE A 107 -4.65 -2.42 13.80
CA PHE A 107 -5.20 -2.66 12.47
C PHE A 107 -6.19 -3.83 12.44
N TRP A 108 -6.19 -4.70 13.47
CA TRP A 108 -6.91 -5.98 13.48
C TRP A 108 -8.07 -6.04 14.48
N LYS A 109 -8.70 -4.88 14.78
CA LYS A 109 -9.94 -4.85 15.59
C LYS A 109 -11.06 -5.68 14.99
N THR A 110 -11.09 -5.80 13.67
CA THR A 110 -11.98 -6.68 12.91
C THR A 110 -11.18 -7.38 11.80
N PRO A 111 -11.58 -8.57 11.34
CA PRO A 111 -11.04 -9.14 10.11
C PRO A 111 -11.26 -8.21 8.91
N LEU A 112 -10.42 -8.32 7.87
CA LEU A 112 -10.63 -7.61 6.61
C LEU A 112 -11.84 -8.20 5.87
N ASP A 113 -12.70 -7.32 5.35
CA ASP A 113 -13.80 -7.69 4.47
C ASP A 113 -13.35 -7.65 3.01
N HIS A 114 -12.76 -8.76 2.54
CA HIS A 114 -12.26 -8.89 1.17
C HIS A 114 -13.34 -8.64 0.11
N LYS A 115 -14.59 -9.04 0.38
CA LYS A 115 -15.71 -8.81 -0.55
C LYS A 115 -15.99 -7.31 -0.70
N LYS A 116 -15.98 -6.59 0.40
CA LYS A 116 -16.19 -5.15 0.39
C LYS A 116 -15.03 -4.43 -0.31
N ILE A 117 -13.79 -4.85 -0.04
CA ILE A 117 -12.59 -4.33 -0.69
C ILE A 117 -12.67 -4.51 -2.22
N THR A 118 -12.97 -5.72 -2.69
CA THR A 118 -13.06 -6.02 -4.13
C THR A 118 -14.24 -5.33 -4.82
N ASN A 119 -15.30 -4.99 -4.10
CA ASN A 119 -16.41 -4.20 -4.64
C ASN A 119 -16.08 -2.71 -4.74
N ASN A 120 -15.24 -2.19 -3.87
CA ASN A 120 -14.92 -0.77 -3.76
C ASN A 120 -13.72 -0.35 -4.60
N VAL A 121 -12.88 -1.30 -5.04
CA VAL A 121 -11.68 -1.00 -5.84
C VAL A 121 -11.76 -1.68 -7.19
N LYS A 122 -11.67 -0.89 -8.26
CA LYS A 122 -11.84 -1.40 -9.62
C LYS A 122 -10.66 -2.26 -10.07
N ASP A 123 -9.44 -1.81 -9.84
CA ASP A 123 -8.22 -2.48 -10.30
C ASP A 123 -7.30 -2.72 -9.10
N ILE A 124 -6.95 -3.98 -8.82
CA ILE A 124 -6.06 -4.35 -7.71
C ILE A 124 -4.82 -5.05 -8.27
N VAL A 125 -3.65 -4.63 -7.81
CA VAL A 125 -2.36 -5.21 -8.19
C VAL A 125 -1.56 -5.52 -6.93
N CYS A 126 -1.07 -6.74 -6.81
CA CYS A 126 -0.18 -7.18 -5.75
C CYS A 126 1.23 -7.41 -6.31
N VAL A 127 2.22 -6.81 -5.70
CA VAL A 127 3.63 -6.88 -6.11
C VAL A 127 4.43 -7.54 -5.02
N GLY A 128 5.16 -8.60 -5.35
CA GLY A 128 6.00 -9.33 -4.40
C GLY A 128 7.37 -9.67 -4.99
N SER A 129 8.32 -9.97 -4.12
CA SER A 129 9.66 -10.41 -4.50
C SER A 129 9.88 -11.90 -4.16
N ASN A 130 10.75 -12.57 -4.92
CA ASN A 130 11.12 -13.96 -4.66
C ASN A 130 12.01 -14.13 -3.42
N ASN A 131 12.62 -13.06 -2.93
CA ASN A 131 13.58 -13.06 -1.83
C ASN A 131 13.23 -12.08 -0.70
N ASP A 132 11.95 -11.72 -0.57
CA ASP A 132 11.48 -10.89 0.54
C ASP A 132 11.66 -11.64 1.87
N PRO A 133 12.39 -11.07 2.86
CA PRO A 133 12.63 -11.76 4.14
C PRO A 133 11.43 -11.73 5.09
N TYR A 134 10.41 -10.91 4.84
CA TYR A 134 9.24 -10.75 5.71
C TYR A 134 8.01 -11.46 5.15
N PHE A 135 7.75 -11.29 3.85
CA PHE A 135 6.58 -11.87 3.19
C PHE A 135 7.02 -12.66 1.96
N THR A 136 6.87 -13.98 2.01
CA THR A 136 7.17 -14.83 0.86
C THR A 136 6.29 -14.45 -0.34
N PHE A 137 6.75 -14.73 -1.54
CA PHE A 137 5.94 -14.49 -2.74
C PHE A 137 4.60 -15.24 -2.67
N ASP A 138 4.57 -16.43 -2.08
CA ASP A 138 3.34 -17.22 -1.88
C ASP A 138 2.32 -16.48 -0.99
N THR A 139 2.79 -15.71 0.00
CA THR A 139 1.93 -14.84 0.82
C THR A 139 1.24 -13.79 -0.04
N VAL A 140 2.02 -13.09 -0.89
CA VAL A 140 1.51 -12.06 -1.79
C VAL A 140 0.58 -12.67 -2.85
N GLU A 141 0.92 -13.83 -3.41
CA GLU A 141 0.07 -14.54 -4.37
C GLU A 141 -1.26 -14.99 -3.73
N SER A 142 -1.22 -15.47 -2.50
CA SER A 142 -2.42 -15.87 -1.76
C SER A 142 -3.34 -14.68 -1.47
N MET A 143 -2.77 -13.52 -1.07
CA MET A 143 -3.50 -12.26 -0.93
C MET A 143 -4.12 -11.84 -2.27
N SER A 144 -3.36 -11.90 -3.35
CA SER A 144 -3.82 -11.58 -4.69
C SER A 144 -5.04 -12.41 -5.11
N LYS A 145 -5.04 -13.72 -4.83
CA LYS A 145 -6.19 -14.61 -5.10
C LYS A 145 -7.43 -14.20 -4.31
N ARG A 146 -7.31 -13.85 -3.02
CA ARG A 146 -8.43 -13.38 -2.19
C ARG A 146 -9.01 -12.06 -2.67
N LEU A 147 -8.15 -11.19 -3.21
CA LEU A 147 -8.52 -9.87 -3.72
C LEU A 147 -8.91 -9.86 -5.21
N ASN A 148 -8.89 -11.00 -5.89
CA ASN A 148 -9.06 -11.10 -7.34
C ASN A 148 -8.15 -10.10 -8.10
N ALA A 149 -6.90 -9.98 -7.64
CA ALA A 149 -5.92 -9.01 -8.09
C ALA A 149 -4.97 -9.58 -9.14
N LYS A 150 -4.34 -8.70 -9.91
CA LYS A 150 -3.16 -9.06 -10.72
C LYS A 150 -1.96 -9.26 -9.80
N THR A 151 -1.13 -10.25 -10.11
CA THR A 151 0.11 -10.52 -9.35
C THR A 151 1.33 -10.21 -10.20
N ILE A 152 2.28 -9.48 -9.61
CA ILE A 152 3.58 -9.19 -10.23
C ILE A 152 4.68 -9.76 -9.33
N LYS A 153 5.55 -10.58 -9.92
CA LYS A 153 6.76 -11.08 -9.26
C LYS A 153 7.97 -10.30 -9.74
N VAL A 154 8.62 -9.62 -8.83
CA VAL A 154 9.89 -8.93 -9.10
C VAL A 154 11.05 -9.79 -8.58
N LYS A 155 12.06 -9.98 -9.40
CA LYS A 155 13.21 -10.80 -9.04
C LYS A 155 14.16 -9.99 -8.16
N ASP A 156 14.63 -10.62 -7.07
CA ASP A 156 15.70 -10.14 -6.18
C ASP A 156 15.51 -8.72 -5.61
N ALA A 157 14.25 -8.29 -5.42
CA ALA A 157 13.91 -6.96 -4.91
C ALA A 157 13.84 -6.88 -3.37
N GLY A 158 14.07 -8.01 -2.67
CA GLY A 158 13.93 -8.06 -1.20
C GLY A 158 12.57 -7.54 -0.75
N HIS A 159 12.56 -6.68 0.27
CA HIS A 159 11.36 -6.01 0.77
C HIS A 159 11.10 -4.65 0.10
N PHE A 160 11.58 -4.46 -1.14
CA PHE A 160 11.43 -3.23 -1.92
C PHE A 160 11.93 -1.98 -1.18
N THR A 161 13.05 -2.09 -0.49
CA THR A 161 13.65 -0.96 0.22
C THR A 161 15.02 -0.59 -0.35
N GLU A 162 15.49 0.61 -0.01
CA GLU A 162 16.85 1.07 -0.35
C GLU A 162 17.93 0.14 0.21
N ALA A 163 17.66 -0.55 1.34
CA ALA A 163 18.57 -1.56 1.89
C ALA A 163 18.77 -2.77 0.94
N PHE A 164 17.82 -3.02 0.05
CA PHE A 164 17.90 -4.02 -1.03
C PHE A 164 18.22 -3.40 -2.39
N GLY A 165 18.63 -2.12 -2.42
CA GLY A 165 18.98 -1.40 -3.65
C GLY A 165 17.77 -0.97 -4.50
N VAL A 166 16.55 -1.03 -3.96
CA VAL A 166 15.33 -0.69 -4.70
C VAL A 166 14.96 0.77 -4.49
N MET A 167 15.30 1.61 -5.47
CA MET A 167 15.01 3.04 -5.50
C MET A 167 13.91 3.39 -6.52
N GLU A 168 13.45 2.42 -7.30
CA GLU A 168 12.38 2.56 -8.29
C GLU A 168 11.72 1.21 -8.56
N ILE A 169 10.44 1.23 -8.98
CA ILE A 169 9.68 0.03 -9.37
C ILE A 169 8.94 0.31 -10.68
N PRO A 170 9.63 0.34 -11.83
CA PRO A 170 9.02 0.73 -13.10
C PRO A 170 7.79 -0.08 -13.48
N THR A 171 7.75 -1.36 -13.13
CA THR A 171 6.65 -2.28 -13.47
C THR A 171 5.28 -1.87 -12.90
N ILE A 172 5.23 -1.07 -11.81
CA ILE A 172 3.93 -0.59 -11.29
C ILE A 172 3.32 0.52 -12.15
N LEU A 173 4.12 1.20 -12.96
CA LEU A 173 3.65 2.31 -13.80
C LEU A 173 2.74 1.83 -14.95
N ASP A 174 2.75 0.54 -15.29
CA ASP A 174 1.89 -0.06 -16.30
C ASP A 174 0.42 -0.16 -15.84
N PHE A 175 0.16 0.07 -14.54
CA PHE A 175 -1.17 -0.04 -13.92
C PHE A 175 -1.75 1.32 -13.46
N ILE A 176 -1.15 2.41 -13.90
CA ILE A 176 -1.48 3.78 -13.48
C ILE A 176 -1.99 4.64 -14.65
#